data_9b782eb980df38f212e3c3edf15a3427
#
_entry.id   9b782eb980df38f212e3c3edf15a3427
#
_cell.length_a   1.000
_cell.length_b   1.000
_cell.length_c   1.000
_cell.angle_alpha   90.00
_cell.angle_beta   90.00
_cell.angle_gamma   90.00
#
_symmetry.space_group_name_H-M   'P 1'
#
loop_
_entity.id
_entity.type
_entity.pdbx_description
1 polymer ?
#
loop_
_entity_poly.entity_id
_entity_poly.type
_entity_poly.pdbx_seq_one_letter_code
_entity_poly.pdbx_strand_id
1 'polypeptide(L)'
;MIILTSTPACRRRSTRWSGKAPVRSEHVPRLGYLRMVLQELLRVYPSGWIIPRQTVADTEIGGVPIKAGSQVLVSPYTTHRLAEFWERPLVFDPERWAPERNERRHRYAFIPFGAGPHSCLGQHLFYLKAPLVVANLLSRYHLTLTNPQRLTPVPGASARPKEKLLLKLELKSGRGA
;
A
#
# COMPACT_ATOMS: atom_id res chain seq x y z
N MET A 1 -13.76 -6.32 6.57
CA MET A 1 -13.26 -5.87 7.89
C MET A 1 -11.76 -6.10 7.88
N ILE A 2 -10.97 -5.06 7.55
CA ILE A 2 -9.52 -5.16 7.66
C ILE A 2 -9.21 -4.90 9.13
N ILE A 3 -9.23 -5.96 9.90
CA ILE A 3 -8.64 -5.93 11.22
C ILE A 3 -7.14 -5.97 10.97
N LEU A 4 -6.44 -4.86 11.25
CA LEU A 4 -5.00 -4.87 11.49
C LEU A 4 -4.74 -5.61 12.81
N THR A 5 -5.33 -6.79 12.97
CA THR A 5 -4.87 -7.72 13.96
C THR A 5 -3.50 -8.17 13.46
N SER A 6 -2.46 -7.62 14.06
CA SER A 6 -1.15 -8.20 13.96
C SER A 6 -1.27 -9.66 14.39
N THR A 7 -1.54 -10.55 13.40
CA THR A 7 -1.44 -11.98 13.67
C THR A 7 -0.07 -12.26 14.26
N PRO A 8 0.08 -13.20 15.17
CA PRO A 8 1.39 -13.57 15.75
C PRO A 8 2.45 -13.87 14.71
N ALA A 9 2.03 -14.33 13.50
CA ALA A 9 2.89 -14.53 12.34
C ALA A 9 3.40 -13.21 11.75
N CYS A 10 2.55 -12.17 11.67
CA CYS A 10 2.93 -10.84 11.21
C CYS A 10 3.97 -10.22 12.16
N ARG A 11 3.77 -10.34 13.48
CA ARG A 11 4.76 -9.89 14.48
C ARG A 11 6.10 -10.59 14.33
N ARG A 12 6.13 -11.91 14.11
CA ARG A 12 7.38 -12.69 14.07
C ARG A 12 8.20 -12.45 12.79
N ARG A 13 7.57 -12.16 11.64
CA ARG A 13 8.27 -11.94 10.36
C ARG A 13 8.66 -10.48 10.12
N SER A 14 7.85 -9.53 10.57
CA SER A 14 8.12 -8.09 10.37
C SER A 14 9.17 -7.51 11.32
N THR A 15 9.47 -8.18 12.45
CA THR A 15 10.30 -7.65 13.52
C THR A 15 11.62 -8.40 13.74
N ARG A 16 12.16 -9.07 12.74
CA ARG A 16 13.54 -9.61 12.81
C ARG A 16 14.63 -8.54 12.79
N TRP A 17 14.27 -7.28 13.09
CA TRP A 17 15.26 -6.32 13.52
C TRP A 17 15.51 -6.51 15.02
N SER A 18 16.50 -7.34 15.35
CA SER A 18 16.96 -7.56 16.74
C SER A 18 17.98 -6.52 17.19
N GLY A 19 18.30 -5.54 16.34
CA GLY A 19 19.28 -4.51 16.63
C GLY A 19 18.80 -3.49 17.65
N LYS A 20 19.68 -3.10 18.59
CA LYS A 20 19.45 -1.99 19.52
C LYS A 20 19.49 -0.62 18.83
N ALA A 21 20.12 -0.55 17.65
CA ALA A 21 20.26 0.68 16.86
C ALA A 21 18.98 1.04 16.06
N PRO A 22 18.77 2.31 15.73
CA PRO A 22 17.69 2.71 14.84
C PRO A 22 17.79 2.04 13.45
N VAL A 23 16.62 1.74 12.86
CA VAL A 23 16.58 1.25 11.46
C VAL A 23 16.99 2.36 10.53
N ARG A 24 17.99 2.09 9.68
CA ARG A 24 18.53 3.02 8.67
C ARG A 24 18.20 2.53 7.25
N SER A 25 18.48 3.37 6.24
CA SER A 25 18.20 3.08 4.83
C SER A 25 18.84 1.78 4.34
N GLU A 26 20.05 1.47 4.78
CA GLU A 26 20.78 0.22 4.45
C GLU A 26 20.06 -1.06 4.93
N HIS A 27 19.15 -0.93 5.88
CA HIS A 27 18.37 -2.06 6.41
C HIS A 27 17.06 -2.33 5.64
N VAL A 28 16.60 -1.34 4.85
CA VAL A 28 15.32 -1.44 4.11
C VAL A 28 15.22 -2.69 3.23
N PRO A 29 16.26 -3.12 2.50
CA PRO A 29 16.20 -4.36 1.71
C PRO A 29 15.91 -5.62 2.53
N ARG A 30 16.23 -5.63 3.82
CA ARG A 30 15.99 -6.75 4.73
C ARG A 30 14.57 -6.77 5.30
N LEU A 31 13.78 -5.75 5.07
CA LEU A 31 12.40 -5.61 5.57
C LEU A 31 11.37 -6.16 4.57
N GLY A 32 11.65 -7.33 3.97
CA GLY A 32 10.84 -7.91 2.90
C GLY A 32 9.36 -8.04 3.24
N TYR A 33 9.02 -8.57 4.42
CA TYR A 33 7.63 -8.70 4.83
C TYR A 33 6.94 -7.34 5.01
N LEU A 34 7.62 -6.35 5.60
CA LEU A 34 7.06 -5.00 5.72
C LEU A 34 6.79 -4.38 4.34
N ARG A 35 7.66 -4.63 3.37
CA ARG A 35 7.42 -4.21 1.99
C ARG A 35 6.15 -4.84 1.43
N MET A 36 5.92 -6.13 1.65
CA MET A 36 4.70 -6.82 1.24
C MET A 36 3.45 -6.20 1.89
N VAL A 37 3.51 -5.89 3.18
CA VAL A 37 2.43 -5.19 3.91
C VAL A 37 2.13 -3.82 3.30
N LEU A 38 3.16 -3.03 2.98
CA LEU A 38 3.01 -1.71 2.38
C LEU A 38 2.45 -1.79 0.95
N GLN A 39 2.85 -2.78 0.17
CA GLN A 39 2.30 -3.02 -1.16
C GLN A 39 0.81 -3.39 -1.07
N GLU A 40 0.44 -4.27 -0.14
CA GLU A 40 -0.96 -4.65 0.07
C GLU A 40 -1.79 -3.47 0.59
N LEU A 41 -1.23 -2.61 1.43
CA LEU A 41 -1.87 -1.38 1.86
C LEU A 41 -2.18 -0.46 0.67
N LEU A 42 -1.19 -0.24 -0.20
CA LEU A 42 -1.37 0.56 -1.42
C LEU A 42 -2.36 -0.07 -2.41
N ARG A 43 -2.45 -1.39 -2.45
CA ARG A 43 -3.45 -2.07 -3.26
C ARG A 43 -4.86 -1.79 -2.75
N VAL A 44 -5.07 -1.99 -1.46
CA VAL A 44 -6.40 -1.86 -0.85
C VAL A 44 -6.79 -0.39 -0.64
N TYR A 45 -5.83 0.49 -0.34
CA TYR A 45 -6.05 1.91 -0.09
C TYR A 45 -5.07 2.77 -0.92
N PRO A 46 -5.18 2.77 -2.26
CA PRO A 46 -4.37 3.66 -3.08
C PRO A 46 -4.73 5.12 -2.79
N SER A 47 -3.76 5.95 -2.44
CA SER A 47 -3.98 7.39 -2.25
C SER A 47 -4.43 8.05 -3.55
N GLY A 48 -3.78 7.72 -4.67
CA GLY A 48 -4.22 8.09 -6.02
C GLY A 48 -5.29 7.12 -6.51
N TRP A 49 -6.50 7.25 -6.01
CA TRP A 49 -7.62 6.34 -6.26
C TRP A 49 -8.19 6.45 -7.68
N ILE A 50 -7.97 7.60 -8.34
CA ILE A 50 -8.37 7.89 -9.71
C ILE A 50 -7.30 8.74 -10.39
N ILE A 51 -7.06 8.50 -11.67
CA ILE A 51 -6.07 9.20 -12.48
C ILE A 51 -6.77 9.69 -13.74
N PRO A 52 -7.13 10.99 -13.83
CA PRO A 52 -7.76 11.54 -15.01
C PRO A 52 -6.73 11.67 -16.15
N ARG A 53 -7.19 11.43 -17.36
CA ARG A 53 -6.49 11.64 -18.61
C ARG A 53 -7.43 12.32 -19.61
N GLN A 54 -6.88 13.02 -20.57
CA GLN A 54 -7.62 13.58 -21.69
C GLN A 54 -7.02 13.07 -23.00
N THR A 55 -7.86 12.65 -23.92
CA THR A 55 -7.41 12.23 -25.25
C THR A 55 -7.04 13.46 -26.06
N VAL A 56 -5.88 13.45 -26.72
CA VAL A 56 -5.40 14.55 -27.58
C VAL A 56 -5.83 14.34 -29.03
N ALA A 57 -6.22 13.13 -29.41
CA ALA A 57 -6.71 12.75 -30.73
C ALA A 57 -7.78 11.67 -30.59
N ASP A 58 -8.55 11.45 -31.67
CA ASP A 58 -9.44 10.30 -31.75
C ASP A 58 -8.62 9.02 -31.55
N THR A 59 -9.09 8.12 -30.72
CA THR A 59 -8.39 6.87 -30.34
C THR A 59 -9.38 5.76 -30.07
N GLU A 60 -8.88 4.56 -29.84
CA GLU A 60 -9.67 3.41 -29.43
C GLU A 60 -9.11 2.80 -28.14
N ILE A 61 -9.98 2.45 -27.21
CA ILE A 61 -9.62 1.76 -25.97
C ILE A 61 -10.51 0.54 -25.81
N GLY A 62 -9.92 -0.65 -25.91
CA GLY A 62 -10.65 -1.91 -25.76
C GLY A 62 -11.80 -2.10 -26.75
N GLY A 63 -11.64 -1.69 -28.00
CA GLY A 63 -12.66 -1.75 -29.04
C GLY A 63 -13.68 -0.60 -29.01
N VAL A 64 -13.57 0.33 -28.06
CA VAL A 64 -14.48 1.48 -27.92
C VAL A 64 -13.82 2.73 -28.52
N PRO A 65 -14.42 3.37 -29.53
CA PRO A 65 -13.91 4.61 -30.10
C PRO A 65 -14.09 5.77 -29.13
N ILE A 66 -13.01 6.52 -28.88
CA ILE A 66 -12.96 7.66 -27.95
C ILE A 66 -12.56 8.90 -28.75
N LYS A 67 -13.36 9.94 -28.67
CA LYS A 67 -13.11 11.21 -29.37
C LYS A 67 -12.00 12.03 -28.71
N ALA A 68 -11.30 12.82 -29.50
CA ALA A 68 -10.37 13.83 -29.00
C ALA A 68 -11.08 14.76 -27.97
N GLY A 69 -10.36 15.14 -26.91
CA GLY A 69 -10.90 15.96 -25.83
C GLY A 69 -11.71 15.19 -24.78
N SER A 70 -11.97 13.89 -24.98
CA SER A 70 -12.69 13.07 -24.00
C SER A 70 -11.87 12.85 -22.72
N GLN A 71 -12.54 12.88 -21.57
CA GLN A 71 -11.92 12.47 -20.31
C GLN A 71 -11.97 10.97 -20.15
N VAL A 72 -10.82 10.37 -19.86
CA VAL A 72 -10.67 8.96 -19.50
C VAL A 72 -10.20 8.87 -18.05
N LEU A 73 -10.92 8.12 -17.23
CA LEU A 73 -10.62 7.95 -15.82
C LEU A 73 -10.03 6.55 -15.58
N VAL A 74 -8.75 6.50 -15.26
CA VAL A 74 -8.09 5.26 -14.82
C VAL A 74 -8.21 5.17 -13.31
N SER A 75 -8.81 4.09 -12.79
CA SER A 75 -9.01 3.93 -11.35
C SER A 75 -8.14 2.82 -10.75
N PRO A 76 -7.02 3.15 -10.10
CA PRO A 76 -6.27 2.18 -9.30
C PRO A 76 -7.15 1.51 -8.25
N TYR A 77 -8.08 2.24 -7.63
CA TYR A 77 -8.99 1.68 -6.63
C TYR A 77 -9.82 0.52 -7.18
N THR A 78 -10.33 0.64 -8.40
CA THR A 78 -11.09 -0.42 -9.08
C THR A 78 -10.16 -1.52 -9.59
N THR A 79 -9.11 -1.15 -10.34
CA THR A 79 -8.18 -2.11 -10.94
C THR A 79 -7.54 -3.03 -9.90
N HIS A 80 -7.18 -2.48 -8.75
CA HIS A 80 -6.60 -3.26 -7.64
C HIS A 80 -7.61 -4.20 -6.95
N ARG A 81 -8.87 -4.22 -7.38
CA ARG A 81 -9.94 -5.05 -6.82
C ARG A 81 -10.62 -5.95 -7.84
N LEU A 82 -10.21 -5.92 -9.11
CA LEU A 82 -10.76 -6.79 -10.13
C LEU A 82 -10.37 -8.25 -9.83
N ALA A 83 -11.36 -9.13 -9.78
CA ALA A 83 -11.16 -10.55 -9.51
C ALA A 83 -10.36 -11.25 -10.61
N GLU A 84 -10.34 -10.68 -11.82
CA GLU A 84 -9.53 -11.13 -12.95
C GLU A 84 -8.01 -11.11 -12.62
N PHE A 85 -7.56 -10.10 -11.87
CA PHE A 85 -6.14 -9.93 -11.53
C PHE A 85 -5.79 -10.31 -10.10
N TRP A 86 -6.80 -10.39 -9.21
CA TRP A 86 -6.58 -10.50 -7.77
C TRP A 86 -7.43 -11.60 -7.16
N GLU A 87 -6.79 -12.66 -6.72
CA GLU A 87 -7.45 -13.69 -5.91
C GLU A 87 -7.94 -13.06 -4.58
N ARG A 88 -9.21 -13.32 -4.21
CA ARG A 88 -9.83 -12.74 -3.00
C ARG A 88 -9.54 -11.25 -2.84
N PRO A 89 -9.97 -10.39 -3.80
CA PRO A 89 -9.52 -9.00 -3.93
C PRO A 89 -9.85 -8.11 -2.73
N LEU A 90 -10.86 -8.46 -1.95
CA LEU A 90 -11.29 -7.70 -0.77
C LEU A 90 -10.58 -8.13 0.53
N VAL A 91 -9.76 -9.18 0.49
CA VAL A 91 -8.99 -9.66 1.63
C VAL A 91 -7.62 -8.99 1.65
N PHE A 92 -7.24 -8.46 2.81
CA PHE A 92 -5.89 -7.95 3.04
C PHE A 92 -4.94 -9.12 3.26
N ASP A 93 -4.12 -9.43 2.28
CA ASP A 93 -3.21 -10.57 2.28
C ASP A 93 -1.82 -10.16 1.77
N PRO A 94 -0.90 -9.76 2.66
CA PRO A 94 0.46 -9.41 2.27
C PRO A 94 1.23 -10.53 1.57
N GLU A 95 0.92 -11.79 1.87
CA GLU A 95 1.62 -12.94 1.28
C GLU A 95 1.36 -13.07 -0.24
N ARG A 96 0.36 -12.36 -0.79
CA ARG A 96 0.18 -12.28 -2.25
C ARG A 96 1.35 -11.63 -3.00
N TRP A 97 2.21 -10.92 -2.28
CA TRP A 97 3.40 -10.25 -2.79
C TRP A 97 4.66 -11.10 -2.65
N ALA A 98 4.54 -12.31 -2.09
CA ALA A 98 5.63 -13.26 -2.07
C ALA A 98 6.04 -13.61 -3.52
N PRO A 99 7.35 -13.81 -3.81
CA PRO A 99 7.84 -14.06 -5.17
C PRO A 99 7.05 -15.16 -5.88
N GLU A 100 6.75 -16.26 -5.19
CA GLU A 100 6.08 -17.45 -5.73
C GLU A 100 4.64 -17.17 -6.20
N ARG A 101 4.01 -16.12 -5.67
CA ARG A 101 2.62 -15.74 -5.99
C ARG A 101 2.51 -14.54 -6.91
N ASN A 102 3.61 -13.81 -7.12
CA ASN A 102 3.60 -12.53 -7.84
C ASN A 102 3.97 -12.65 -9.32
N GLU A 103 4.62 -13.73 -9.74
CA GLU A 103 5.25 -13.88 -11.05
C GLU A 103 4.30 -13.83 -12.26
N ARG A 104 3.01 -14.15 -12.07
CA ARG A 104 2.02 -14.24 -13.15
C ARG A 104 1.09 -13.03 -13.26
N ARG A 105 1.33 -11.97 -12.49
CA ARG A 105 0.41 -10.83 -12.48
C ARG A 105 0.71 -9.88 -13.63
N HIS A 106 -0.36 -9.45 -14.32
CA HIS A 106 -0.23 -8.43 -15.35
C HIS A 106 0.41 -7.16 -14.77
N ARG A 107 1.39 -6.58 -15.49
CA ARG A 107 2.20 -5.44 -15.01
C ARG A 107 1.40 -4.20 -14.59
N TYR A 108 0.22 -4.00 -15.19
CA TYR A 108 -0.66 -2.87 -14.88
C TYR A 108 -1.80 -3.23 -13.91
N ALA A 109 -1.83 -4.44 -13.39
CA ALA A 109 -2.78 -4.79 -12.33
C ALA A 109 -2.52 -4.03 -11.02
N PHE A 110 -1.29 -3.50 -10.83
CA PHE A 110 -0.89 -2.75 -9.65
C PHE A 110 -0.22 -1.43 -10.05
N ILE A 111 -0.96 -0.34 -9.96
CA ILE A 111 -0.53 0.99 -10.40
C ILE A 111 -0.79 2.08 -9.34
N PRO A 112 -0.37 1.90 -8.08
CA PRO A 112 -0.68 2.84 -7.00
C PRO A 112 -0.03 4.22 -7.17
N PHE A 113 0.97 4.32 -8.05
CA PHE A 113 1.70 5.53 -8.39
C PHE A 113 1.48 5.95 -9.86
N GLY A 114 0.46 5.41 -10.51
CA GLY A 114 0.30 5.55 -11.95
C GLY A 114 1.27 4.68 -12.73
N ALA A 115 1.38 4.93 -14.03
CA ALA A 115 2.27 4.20 -14.93
C ALA A 115 2.66 5.09 -16.12
N GLY A 116 3.72 4.67 -16.83
CA GLY A 116 4.25 5.37 -18.02
C GLY A 116 4.95 6.68 -17.68
N PRO A 117 5.06 7.60 -18.66
CA PRO A 117 5.80 8.85 -18.51
C PRO A 117 5.28 9.77 -17.39
N HIS A 118 4.02 9.59 -16.99
CA HIS A 118 3.36 10.37 -15.94
C HIS A 118 3.25 9.62 -14.61
N SER A 119 4.12 8.64 -14.36
CA SER A 119 4.20 7.97 -13.06
C SER A 119 4.67 8.95 -11.97
N CYS A 120 4.23 8.72 -10.74
CA CYS A 120 4.55 9.57 -9.60
C CYS A 120 6.06 9.55 -9.30
N LEU A 121 6.69 10.71 -9.27
CA LEU A 121 8.11 10.86 -8.89
C LEU A 121 8.37 10.44 -7.43
N GLY A 122 7.36 10.56 -6.56
CA GLY A 122 7.45 10.21 -5.15
C GLY A 122 7.49 8.71 -4.85
N GLN A 123 7.35 7.84 -5.85
CA GLN A 123 7.33 6.38 -5.67
C GLN A 123 8.58 5.87 -4.95
N HIS A 124 9.76 6.27 -5.39
CA HIS A 124 11.03 5.86 -4.77
C HIS A 124 11.16 6.36 -3.34
N LEU A 125 10.73 7.59 -3.11
CA LEU A 125 10.71 8.18 -1.77
C LEU A 125 9.77 7.44 -0.82
N PHE A 126 8.60 7.03 -1.30
CA PHE A 126 7.66 6.22 -0.51
C PHE A 126 8.30 4.89 -0.09
N TYR A 127 8.87 4.13 -1.04
CA TYR A 127 9.47 2.83 -0.75
C TYR A 127 10.73 2.91 0.13
N LEU A 128 11.35 4.07 0.23
CA LEU A 128 12.42 4.33 1.18
C LEU A 128 11.86 4.75 2.55
N LYS A 129 10.99 5.75 2.59
CA LYS A 129 10.53 6.38 3.84
C LYS A 129 9.53 5.53 4.61
N ALA A 130 8.53 4.94 3.96
CA ALA A 130 7.47 4.22 4.66
C ALA A 130 8.00 3.02 5.47
N PRO A 131 8.88 2.15 4.93
CA PRO A 131 9.50 1.10 5.70
C PRO A 131 10.32 1.62 6.89
N LEU A 132 11.07 2.71 6.70
CA LEU A 132 11.88 3.30 7.76
C LEU A 132 11.04 3.81 8.92
N VAL A 133 9.99 4.56 8.64
CA VAL A 133 9.08 5.11 9.65
C VAL A 133 8.40 3.98 10.42
N VAL A 134 7.79 3.05 9.71
CA VAL A 134 7.04 1.94 10.34
C VAL A 134 7.97 1.02 11.14
N ALA A 135 9.14 0.67 10.59
CA ALA A 135 10.08 -0.20 11.28
C ALA A 135 10.64 0.47 12.58
N ASN A 136 10.96 1.76 12.52
CA ASN A 136 11.42 2.49 13.71
C ASN A 136 10.32 2.61 14.77
N LEU A 137 9.07 2.87 14.39
CA LEU A 137 7.95 2.88 15.32
C LEU A 137 7.76 1.50 15.95
N LEU A 138 7.65 0.46 15.13
CA LEU A 138 7.45 -0.92 15.60
C LEU A 138 8.65 -1.47 16.39
N SER A 139 9.85 -0.94 16.19
CA SER A 139 11.01 -1.33 16.96
C SER A 139 10.98 -0.81 18.38
N ARG A 140 10.37 0.34 18.62
CA ARG A 140 10.38 1.05 19.91
C ARG A 140 9.08 0.90 20.69
N TYR A 141 7.95 0.79 19.99
CA TYR A 141 6.64 0.85 20.61
C TYR A 141 5.80 -0.39 20.33
N HIS A 142 4.95 -0.75 21.27
CA HIS A 142 3.76 -1.52 21.02
C HIS A 142 2.67 -0.55 20.55
N LEU A 143 2.06 -0.83 19.42
CA LEU A 143 0.99 -0.03 18.84
C LEU A 143 -0.33 -0.77 19.05
N THR A 144 -1.29 -0.12 19.68
CA THR A 144 -2.65 -0.65 19.87
C THR A 144 -3.65 0.32 19.31
N LEU A 145 -4.51 -0.14 18.41
CA LEU A 145 -5.63 0.64 17.91
C LEU A 145 -6.69 0.71 19.03
N THR A 146 -6.97 1.92 19.52
CA THR A 146 -7.89 2.13 20.64
C THR A 146 -9.34 2.33 20.21
N ASN A 147 -9.56 2.64 18.94
CA ASN A 147 -10.88 2.82 18.34
C ASN A 147 -11.04 1.94 17.09
N PRO A 148 -11.09 0.60 17.23
CA PRO A 148 -11.23 -0.30 16.09
C PRO A 148 -12.56 -0.06 15.39
N GLN A 149 -12.50 0.31 14.12
CA GLN A 149 -13.67 0.55 13.30
C GLN A 149 -13.39 0.20 11.83
N ARG A 150 -14.44 0.09 11.05
CA ARG A 150 -14.31 -0.09 9.62
C ARG A 150 -13.83 1.22 9.00
N LEU A 151 -12.74 1.16 8.25
CA LEU A 151 -12.25 2.32 7.50
C LEU A 151 -13.09 2.51 6.24
N THR A 152 -13.64 3.70 6.11
CA THR A 152 -14.39 4.12 4.92
C THR A 152 -13.50 5.08 4.12
N PRO A 153 -13.09 4.72 2.89
CA PRO A 153 -12.33 5.64 2.08
C PRO A 153 -13.22 6.81 1.64
N VAL A 154 -12.73 8.03 1.84
CA VAL A 154 -13.34 9.25 1.33
C VAL A 154 -12.56 9.71 0.12
N PRO A 155 -13.19 9.82 -1.05
CA PRO A 155 -12.56 10.35 -2.25
C PRO A 155 -12.28 11.84 -2.11
N GLY A 156 -11.19 12.29 -2.70
CA GLY A 156 -10.74 13.67 -2.76
C GLY A 156 -9.57 13.74 -3.73
N ALA A 157 -8.72 14.77 -3.65
CA ALA A 157 -7.45 14.81 -4.39
C ALA A 157 -6.58 13.58 -4.09
N SER A 158 -6.66 13.08 -2.85
CA SER A 158 -6.19 11.75 -2.47
C SER A 158 -7.24 11.04 -1.62
N ALA A 159 -7.34 9.71 -1.73
CA ALA A 159 -8.21 8.95 -0.85
C ALA A 159 -7.64 8.93 0.58
N ARG A 160 -8.50 9.14 1.55
CA ARG A 160 -8.15 9.12 2.98
C ARG A 160 -9.25 8.40 3.77
N PRO A 161 -8.95 7.84 4.94
CA PRO A 161 -10.00 7.33 5.81
C PRO A 161 -10.89 8.46 6.30
N LYS A 162 -12.21 8.22 6.37
CA LYS A 162 -13.18 9.12 6.99
C LYS A 162 -12.96 9.21 8.49
N GLU A 163 -12.68 8.07 9.07
CA GLU A 163 -12.55 7.87 10.50
C GLU A 163 -11.15 8.27 10.99
N LYS A 164 -11.07 8.89 12.16
CA LYS A 164 -9.80 9.10 12.86
C LYS A 164 -9.31 7.77 13.43
N LEU A 165 -8.06 7.43 13.19
CA LEU A 165 -7.39 6.28 13.81
C LEU A 165 -6.65 6.76 15.05
N LEU A 166 -7.02 6.21 16.22
CA LEU A 166 -6.37 6.52 17.47
C LEU A 166 -5.48 5.35 17.87
N LEU A 167 -4.18 5.62 17.96
CA LEU A 167 -3.16 4.63 18.33
C LEU A 167 -2.60 4.94 19.71
N LYS A 168 -2.65 3.97 20.61
CA LYS A 168 -1.88 3.98 21.85
C LYS A 168 -0.49 3.47 21.56
N LEU A 169 0.53 4.23 21.98
CA LEU A 169 1.93 3.88 21.87
C LEU A 169 2.48 3.58 23.25
N GLU A 170 2.96 2.36 23.46
CA GLU A 170 3.60 1.94 24.70
C GLU A 170 5.04 1.55 24.41
N LEU A 171 5.99 2.14 25.15
CA LEU A 171 7.39 1.79 25.02
C LEU A 171 7.60 0.30 25.34
N LYS A 172 8.38 -0.37 24.54
CA LYS A 172 8.79 -1.76 24.80
C LYS A 172 9.74 -1.78 25.99
N SER A 173 9.32 -2.42 27.08
CA SER A 173 10.18 -2.69 28.23
C SER A 173 11.38 -3.54 27.83
N GLY A 174 12.61 -3.12 28.20
CA GLY A 174 13.83 -3.89 27.96
C GLY A 174 14.82 -3.32 26.95
N ARG A 175 14.66 -2.07 26.51
CA ARG A 175 15.72 -1.31 25.84
C ARG A 175 16.20 -0.20 26.78
N GLY A 176 16.86 -0.64 27.86
CA GLY A 176 17.67 0.27 28.66
C GLY A 176 18.75 0.92 27.81
N ALA A 177 19.09 2.12 28.18
CA ALA A 177 20.05 3.04 27.58
C ALA A 177 21.37 2.37 27.14
#